data_27dceb97dcadb227e53e48165dc208d3
#
_entry.id   27dceb97dcadb227e53e48165dc208d3
#
_cell.length_a   1.000
_cell.length_b   1.000
_cell.length_c   1.000
_cell.angle_alpha   90.00
_cell.angle_beta   90.00
_cell.angle_gamma   90.00
#
_symmetry.space_group_name_H-M   'P 1'
#
loop_
_entity.id
_entity.type
_entity.pdbx_description
1 polymer ?
#
loop_
_entity_poly.entity_id
_entity_poly.type
_entity_poly.pdbx_seq_one_letter_code
_entity_poly.pdbx_strand_id
1 'polypeptide(L)'
;MFWRIGMIFSMIMTAGGVLALIVEKGTEPLFVLPFFVIFDIISYRKYRDIKSGKADERKEKAKEIKDLRHRTILGKHQAGLPLPQDSHCTILIEDSCFKITGGGNEFRLDKGKITEMCVKTDVEIQSQYVSSSGGAVAGAMVFGALGAIVGGRVKEKTNKTSTYYLIFTYRSNDEINYVSFEIDSVYKAGKWCREIQNRIGGNSQNPTIEL
;
A
#
# COMPACT_ATOMS: atom_id res chain seq x y z
N MET A 1 15.07 2.63 32.24
CA MET A 1 15.88 2.32 33.44
C MET A 1 16.66 1.01 33.23
N PHE A 2 16.05 -0.09 32.86
CA PHE A 2 16.68 -1.41 32.66
C PHE A 2 17.88 -1.44 31.71
N TRP A 3 17.87 -0.63 30.64
CA TRP A 3 18.93 -0.58 29.65
C TRP A 3 20.24 0.01 30.19
N ARG A 4 20.19 0.98 31.09
CA ARG A 4 21.35 1.54 31.78
C ARG A 4 22.02 0.51 32.68
N ILE A 5 21.22 -0.32 33.34
CA ILE A 5 21.70 -1.39 34.22
C ILE A 5 22.39 -2.47 33.37
N GLY A 6 21.82 -2.84 32.21
CA GLY A 6 22.43 -3.81 31.29
C GLY A 6 23.79 -3.35 30.73
N MET A 7 23.91 -2.04 30.39
CA MET A 7 25.15 -1.47 29.90
C MET A 7 26.25 -1.43 30.96
N ILE A 8 25.88 -1.07 32.19
CA ILE A 8 26.83 -1.08 33.34
C ILE A 8 27.28 -2.51 33.66
N PHE A 9 26.35 -3.46 33.63
CA PHE A 9 26.65 -4.88 33.86
C PHE A 9 27.58 -5.45 32.78
N SER A 10 27.35 -5.13 31.50
CA SER A 10 28.22 -5.53 30.38
C SER A 10 29.62 -4.93 30.52
N MET A 11 29.74 -3.64 30.88
CA MET A 11 31.03 -3.01 31.14
C MET A 11 31.81 -3.66 32.30
N ILE A 12 31.10 -4.06 33.34
CA ILE A 12 31.70 -4.75 34.49
C ILE A 12 32.21 -6.15 34.06
N MET A 13 31.44 -6.87 33.25
CA MET A 13 31.80 -8.20 32.77
C MET A 13 32.99 -8.16 31.80
N THR A 14 33.06 -7.15 30.91
CA THR A 14 34.22 -6.97 30.02
C THR A 14 35.48 -6.59 30.80
N ALA A 15 35.39 -5.71 31.78
CA ALA A 15 36.48 -5.33 32.67
C ALA A 15 36.97 -6.55 33.49
N GLY A 16 36.04 -7.36 34.03
CA GLY A 16 36.34 -8.59 34.75
C GLY A 16 37.01 -9.63 33.87
N GLY A 17 36.56 -9.80 32.63
CA GLY A 17 37.19 -10.71 31.64
C GLY A 17 38.61 -10.32 31.27
N VAL A 18 38.90 -9.03 31.10
CA VAL A 18 40.23 -8.51 30.86
C VAL A 18 41.15 -8.74 32.07
N LEU A 19 40.60 -8.51 33.28
CA LEU A 19 41.36 -8.76 34.53
C LEU A 19 41.71 -10.26 34.70
N ALA A 20 40.78 -11.15 34.39
CA ALA A 20 41.00 -12.58 34.42
C ALA A 20 42.10 -13.04 33.45
N LEU A 21 42.18 -12.44 32.25
CA LEU A 21 43.26 -12.70 31.28
C LEU A 21 44.65 -12.26 31.78
N ILE A 22 44.70 -11.23 32.62
CA ILE A 22 45.96 -10.75 33.18
C ILE A 22 46.43 -11.65 34.33
N VAL A 23 45.46 -12.23 35.06
CA VAL A 23 45.77 -13.04 36.27
C VAL A 23 46.02 -14.52 35.92
N GLU A 24 45.24 -15.11 35.01
CA GLU A 24 45.38 -16.49 34.53
C GLU A 24 45.94 -16.50 33.12
N LYS A 25 47.11 -17.06 32.92
CA LYS A 25 47.74 -17.24 31.59
C LYS A 25 46.99 -18.25 30.68
N GLY A 26 45.67 -18.32 30.79
CA GLY A 26 44.80 -19.19 29.99
C GLY A 26 44.24 -18.50 28.74
N THR A 27 44.18 -19.20 27.61
CA THR A 27 43.69 -18.70 26.32
C THR A 27 42.15 -18.77 26.18
N GLU A 28 41.49 -19.46 27.10
CA GLU A 28 40.03 -19.73 27.04
C GLU A 28 39.13 -18.46 26.95
N PRO A 29 39.35 -17.37 27.73
CA PRO A 29 38.54 -16.19 27.68
C PRO A 29 38.76 -15.33 26.42
N LEU A 30 39.79 -15.61 25.61
CA LEU A 30 40.11 -14.82 24.42
C LEU A 30 39.03 -14.87 23.36
N PHE A 31 38.31 -15.99 23.23
CA PHE A 31 37.21 -16.15 22.27
C PHE A 31 35.92 -15.42 22.66
N VAL A 32 35.72 -15.13 23.93
CA VAL A 32 34.50 -14.50 24.46
C VAL A 32 34.60 -12.97 24.47
N LEU A 33 35.83 -12.44 24.62
CA LEU A 33 36.11 -11.00 24.64
C LEU A 33 35.56 -10.23 23.41
N PRO A 34 35.79 -10.68 22.14
CA PRO A 34 35.28 -9.94 20.99
C PRO A 34 33.74 -9.84 20.98
N PHE A 35 33.02 -10.84 21.50
CA PHE A 35 31.57 -10.83 21.60
C PHE A 35 31.09 -9.73 22.54
N PHE A 36 31.71 -9.57 23.70
CA PHE A 36 31.38 -8.50 24.65
C PHE A 36 31.70 -7.12 24.12
N VAL A 37 32.85 -6.96 23.43
CA VAL A 37 33.22 -5.69 22.81
C VAL A 37 32.18 -5.27 21.73
N ILE A 38 31.77 -6.22 20.88
CA ILE A 38 30.73 -5.98 19.87
C ILE A 38 29.40 -5.60 20.53
N PHE A 39 29.03 -6.30 21.60
CA PHE A 39 27.81 -6.00 22.34
C PHE A 39 27.85 -4.61 23.00
N ASP A 40 28.96 -4.20 23.56
CA ASP A 40 29.15 -2.86 24.14
C ASP A 40 29.09 -1.78 23.07
N ILE A 41 29.68 -1.98 21.90
CA ILE A 41 29.59 -1.04 20.78
C ILE A 41 28.13 -0.88 20.31
N ILE A 42 27.40 -1.98 20.17
CA ILE A 42 25.99 -1.95 19.77
C ILE A 42 25.14 -1.23 20.84
N SER A 43 25.38 -1.54 22.11
CA SER A 43 24.68 -0.94 23.24
C SER A 43 24.96 0.55 23.38
N TYR A 44 26.21 0.96 23.18
CA TYR A 44 26.60 2.37 23.19
C TYR A 44 25.98 3.15 22.03
N ARG A 45 26.00 2.59 20.82
CA ARG A 45 25.33 3.21 19.66
C ARG A 45 23.85 3.42 19.92
N LYS A 46 23.16 2.39 20.43
CA LYS A 46 21.75 2.47 20.77
C LYS A 46 21.46 3.49 21.87
N TYR A 47 22.30 3.57 22.91
CA TYR A 47 22.20 4.58 23.96
C TYR A 47 22.36 6.01 23.40
N ARG A 48 23.38 6.22 22.57
CA ARG A 48 23.60 7.51 21.90
C ARG A 48 22.42 7.92 21.01
N ASP A 49 21.87 6.96 20.23
CA ASP A 49 20.72 7.21 19.36
C ASP A 49 19.46 7.58 20.16
N ILE A 50 19.22 6.95 21.32
CA ILE A 50 18.13 7.29 22.23
C ILE A 50 18.34 8.70 22.81
N LYS A 51 19.55 9.01 23.31
CA LYS A 51 19.86 10.32 23.90
C LYS A 51 19.78 11.46 22.88
N SER A 52 20.08 11.22 21.60
CA SER A 52 20.02 12.21 20.53
C SER A 52 18.63 12.40 19.91
N GLY A 53 17.59 11.70 20.38
CA GLY A 53 16.24 11.71 19.80
C GLY A 53 16.10 10.99 18.46
N LYS A 54 17.21 10.53 17.86
CA LYS A 54 17.22 9.83 16.57
C LYS A 54 16.40 8.54 16.55
N ALA A 55 16.27 7.90 17.72
CA ALA A 55 15.46 6.68 17.83
C ALA A 55 13.96 6.96 17.68
N ASP A 56 13.50 8.08 18.20
CA ASP A 56 12.08 8.47 18.11
C ASP A 56 11.77 9.02 16.72
N GLU A 57 12.67 9.80 16.14
CA GLU A 57 12.56 10.25 14.72
C GLU A 57 12.51 9.07 13.75
N ARG A 58 13.33 8.02 13.96
CA ARG A 58 13.27 6.79 13.15
C ARG A 58 11.96 6.03 13.30
N LYS A 59 11.40 5.98 14.51
CA LYS A 59 10.10 5.35 14.77
C LYS A 59 8.97 6.13 14.11
N GLU A 60 9.01 7.44 14.16
CA GLU A 60 8.03 8.31 13.53
C GLU A 60 8.06 8.16 12.01
N LYS A 61 9.23 8.25 11.39
CA LYS A 61 9.41 7.97 9.95
C LYS A 61 8.95 6.55 9.57
N ALA A 62 9.23 5.56 10.41
CA ALA A 62 8.78 4.19 10.16
C ALA A 62 7.26 4.04 10.22
N LYS A 63 6.59 4.77 11.13
CA LYS A 63 5.12 4.84 11.19
C LYS A 63 4.55 5.52 9.94
N GLU A 64 5.11 6.65 9.55
CA GLU A 64 4.70 7.40 8.36
C GLU A 64 4.83 6.57 7.08
N ILE A 65 5.97 5.89 6.90
CA ILE A 65 6.18 4.98 5.76
C ILE A 65 5.18 3.82 5.79
N LYS A 66 4.88 3.28 6.97
CA LYS A 66 3.90 2.21 7.12
C LYS A 66 2.50 2.69 6.77
N ASP A 67 2.11 3.87 7.24
CA ASP A 67 0.81 4.49 6.93
C ASP A 67 0.70 4.78 5.43
N LEU A 68 1.70 5.41 4.84
CA LEU A 68 1.76 5.67 3.40
C LEU A 68 1.63 4.36 2.59
N ARG A 69 2.29 3.29 3.01
CA ARG A 69 2.19 1.96 2.37
C ARG A 69 0.76 1.39 2.47
N HIS A 70 0.05 1.61 3.58
CA HIS A 70 -1.34 1.18 3.72
C HIS A 70 -2.30 1.99 2.85
N ARG A 71 -1.99 3.26 2.62
CA ARG A 71 -2.78 4.20 1.81
C ARG A 71 -2.41 4.18 0.33
N THR A 72 -1.52 3.29 -0.11
CA THR A 72 -1.02 3.24 -1.49
C THR A 72 -1.27 1.87 -2.11
N ILE A 73 -1.75 1.87 -3.37
CA ILE A 73 -1.81 0.70 -4.25
C ILE A 73 -0.96 1.00 -5.48
N LEU A 74 -0.18 0.01 -5.91
CA LEU A 74 0.50 0.03 -7.20
C LEU A 74 -0.37 -0.67 -8.21
N GLY A 75 -0.44 -0.13 -9.43
CA GLY A 75 -1.21 -0.71 -10.50
C GLY A 75 -0.66 -0.32 -11.86
N LYS A 76 -1.23 -0.92 -12.91
CA LYS A 76 -0.95 -0.56 -14.30
C LYS A 76 -2.20 0.06 -14.89
N HIS A 77 -2.08 1.25 -15.47
CA HIS A 77 -3.17 1.91 -16.16
C HIS A 77 -3.69 1.05 -17.31
N GLN A 78 -5.01 0.90 -17.41
CA GLN A 78 -5.63 0.16 -18.48
C GLN A 78 -6.46 1.05 -19.40
N ALA A 79 -7.27 1.95 -18.83
CA ALA A 79 -8.09 2.88 -19.57
C ALA A 79 -8.54 4.07 -18.70
N GLY A 80 -8.96 5.17 -19.37
CA GLY A 80 -9.64 6.31 -18.75
C GLY A 80 -8.75 7.50 -18.39
N LEU A 81 -7.43 7.38 -18.46
CA LEU A 81 -6.51 8.51 -18.32
C LEU A 81 -5.74 8.71 -19.63
N PRO A 82 -5.20 9.92 -19.89
CA PRO A 82 -4.34 10.20 -21.04
C PRO A 82 -2.93 9.63 -20.81
N LEU A 83 -2.86 8.34 -20.55
CA LEU A 83 -1.64 7.56 -20.33
C LEU A 83 -1.63 6.36 -21.27
N PRO A 84 -0.45 5.91 -21.72
CA PRO A 84 -0.34 4.65 -22.43
C PRO A 84 -0.88 3.49 -21.57
N GLN A 85 -1.45 2.50 -22.22
CA GLN A 85 -1.86 1.26 -21.57
C GLN A 85 -0.65 0.59 -20.93
N ASP A 86 -0.86 -0.11 -19.80
CA ASP A 86 0.16 -0.77 -18.98
C ASP A 86 1.18 0.18 -18.31
N SER A 87 0.97 1.49 -18.37
CA SER A 87 1.79 2.45 -17.63
C SER A 87 1.70 2.18 -16.13
N HIS A 88 2.84 2.10 -15.47
CA HIS A 88 2.89 1.95 -14.02
C HIS A 88 2.34 3.20 -13.33
N CYS A 89 1.41 2.98 -12.42
CA CYS A 89 0.77 4.03 -11.64
C CYS A 89 0.83 3.72 -10.14
N THR A 90 0.95 4.79 -9.37
CA THR A 90 0.79 4.76 -7.91
C THR A 90 -0.52 5.45 -7.56
N ILE A 91 -1.40 4.75 -6.86
CA ILE A 91 -2.70 5.25 -6.41
C ILE A 91 -2.63 5.44 -4.91
N LEU A 92 -2.71 6.68 -4.45
CA LEU A 92 -2.70 7.06 -3.04
C LEU A 92 -4.11 7.53 -2.64
N ILE A 93 -4.65 6.95 -1.56
CA ILE A 93 -5.89 7.44 -0.97
C ILE A 93 -5.58 8.58 0.00
N GLU A 94 -6.11 9.77 -0.29
CA GLU A 94 -6.09 10.94 0.58
C GLU A 94 -7.48 11.13 1.21
N ASP A 95 -7.65 12.12 2.07
CA ASP A 95 -8.91 12.32 2.80
C ASP A 95 -10.07 12.70 1.86
N SER A 96 -9.84 13.58 0.89
CA SER A 96 -10.85 14.08 -0.05
C SER A 96 -10.77 13.48 -1.45
N CYS A 97 -9.62 12.93 -1.84
CA CYS A 97 -9.40 12.47 -3.21
C CYS A 97 -8.54 11.22 -3.30
N PHE A 98 -8.51 10.62 -4.48
CA PHE A 98 -7.46 9.69 -4.89
C PHE A 98 -6.46 10.44 -5.75
N LYS A 99 -5.20 10.38 -5.32
CA LYS A 99 -4.07 10.92 -6.07
C LYS A 99 -3.46 9.78 -6.88
N ILE A 100 -3.43 9.93 -8.19
CA ILE A 100 -2.90 8.94 -9.13
C ILE A 100 -1.68 9.53 -9.79
N THR A 101 -0.54 8.87 -9.67
CA THR A 101 0.72 9.32 -10.28
C THR A 101 1.19 8.27 -11.26
N GLY A 102 1.42 8.65 -12.51
CA GLY A 102 1.89 7.77 -13.57
C GLY A 102 2.35 8.54 -14.81
N GLY A 103 3.31 8.00 -15.53
CA GLY A 103 3.84 8.62 -16.75
C GLY A 103 4.40 10.04 -16.55
N GLY A 104 4.87 10.38 -15.34
CA GLY A 104 5.33 11.73 -15.01
C GLY A 104 4.21 12.72 -14.69
N ASN A 105 2.95 12.33 -14.76
CA ASN A 105 1.78 13.16 -14.49
C ASN A 105 1.13 12.79 -13.15
N GLU A 106 0.41 13.77 -12.58
CA GLU A 106 -0.40 13.61 -11.38
C GLU A 106 -1.86 13.91 -11.71
N PHE A 107 -2.75 12.98 -11.38
CA PHE A 107 -4.19 13.10 -11.54
C PHE A 107 -4.85 13.04 -10.17
N ARG A 108 -5.90 13.85 -9.97
CA ARG A 108 -6.69 13.87 -8.74
C ARG A 108 -8.14 13.55 -9.03
N LEU A 109 -8.64 12.49 -8.42
CA LEU A 109 -10.03 12.09 -8.50
C LEU A 109 -10.72 12.37 -7.17
N ASP A 110 -11.61 13.34 -7.14
CA ASP A 110 -12.39 13.70 -5.96
C ASP A 110 -13.32 12.56 -5.57
N LYS A 111 -13.31 12.18 -4.30
CA LYS A 111 -14.15 11.12 -3.75
C LYS A 111 -15.65 11.46 -3.85
N GLY A 112 -16.00 12.75 -3.82
CA GLY A 112 -17.39 13.20 -3.99
C GLY A 112 -17.94 13.02 -5.40
N LYS A 113 -17.07 12.90 -6.40
CA LYS A 113 -17.46 12.66 -7.80
C LYS A 113 -17.57 11.17 -8.13
N ILE A 114 -17.06 10.28 -7.28
CA ILE A 114 -17.09 8.84 -7.50
C ILE A 114 -18.52 8.33 -7.29
N THR A 115 -19.07 7.72 -8.32
CA THR A 115 -20.39 7.08 -8.29
C THR A 115 -20.29 5.59 -7.98
N GLU A 116 -19.20 4.95 -8.37
CA GLU A 116 -18.96 3.55 -8.07
C GLU A 116 -17.43 3.28 -8.01
N MET A 117 -17.04 2.38 -7.13
CA MET A 117 -15.69 1.86 -7.06
C MET A 117 -15.75 0.37 -6.81
N CYS A 118 -15.17 -0.42 -7.70
CA CYS A 118 -15.23 -1.88 -7.61
C CYS A 118 -13.91 -2.53 -8.03
N VAL A 119 -13.72 -3.77 -7.56
CA VAL A 119 -12.68 -4.68 -8.04
C VAL A 119 -13.36 -5.78 -8.83
N LYS A 120 -12.93 -6.01 -10.06
CA LYS A 120 -13.43 -7.05 -10.96
C LYS A 120 -12.28 -7.91 -11.48
N THR A 121 -12.59 -9.15 -11.76
CA THR A 121 -11.68 -10.05 -12.47
C THR A 121 -11.86 -9.91 -13.99
N ASP A 122 -10.87 -10.37 -14.76
CA ASP A 122 -10.96 -10.47 -16.22
C ASP A 122 -12.20 -11.26 -16.67
N VAL A 123 -12.53 -12.36 -15.97
CA VAL A 123 -13.71 -13.19 -16.26
C VAL A 123 -15.02 -12.43 -16.01
N GLU A 124 -15.11 -11.70 -14.90
CA GLU A 124 -16.30 -10.89 -14.55
C GLU A 124 -16.51 -9.75 -15.56
N ILE A 125 -15.44 -9.08 -15.98
CA ILE A 125 -15.51 -8.02 -16.98
C ILE A 125 -16.01 -8.58 -18.31
N GLN A 126 -15.48 -9.73 -18.74
CA GLN A 126 -15.92 -10.39 -19.97
C GLN A 126 -17.37 -10.83 -19.92
N SER A 127 -17.80 -11.46 -18.81
CA SER A 127 -19.18 -11.92 -18.68
C SER A 127 -20.18 -10.75 -18.71
N GLN A 128 -19.84 -9.62 -18.09
CA GLN A 128 -20.67 -8.42 -18.14
C GLN A 128 -20.68 -7.75 -19.51
N TYR A 129 -19.56 -7.76 -20.23
CA TYR A 129 -19.49 -7.26 -21.60
C TYR A 129 -20.38 -8.07 -22.55
N VAL A 130 -20.34 -9.39 -22.46
CA VAL A 130 -21.18 -10.28 -23.28
C VAL A 130 -22.66 -10.16 -22.94
N SER A 131 -23.01 -10.04 -21.66
CA SER A 131 -24.41 -9.93 -21.21
C SER A 131 -25.02 -8.54 -21.47
N SER A 132 -24.22 -7.48 -21.49
CA SER A 132 -24.71 -6.11 -21.74
C SER A 132 -24.93 -5.79 -23.22
N SER A 133 -24.53 -6.67 -24.15
CA SER A 133 -24.83 -6.52 -25.59
C SER A 133 -26.35 -6.56 -25.89
N GLY A 134 -27.20 -6.82 -24.88
CA GLY A 134 -28.65 -6.97 -25.02
C GLY A 134 -29.54 -5.96 -24.28
N GLY A 135 -29.04 -4.89 -23.65
CA GLY A 135 -30.00 -3.92 -23.15
C GLY A 135 -29.75 -3.04 -21.92
N ALA A 136 -28.54 -2.88 -21.41
CA ALA A 136 -28.29 -1.94 -20.33
C ALA A 136 -27.28 -0.86 -20.71
N VAL A 137 -27.79 0.29 -21.11
CA VAL A 137 -27.03 1.39 -21.74
C VAL A 137 -25.94 1.98 -20.83
N ALA A 138 -26.08 1.95 -19.51
CA ALA A 138 -25.11 2.53 -18.58
C ALA A 138 -23.88 1.60 -18.33
N GLY A 139 -24.08 0.29 -18.27
CA GLY A 139 -23.00 -0.68 -18.06
C GLY A 139 -22.11 -0.91 -19.30
N ALA A 140 -22.70 -0.83 -20.50
CA ALA A 140 -22.00 -1.05 -21.75
C ALA A 140 -20.96 0.04 -22.06
N MET A 141 -21.20 1.30 -21.68
CA MET A 141 -20.24 2.39 -21.90
C MET A 141 -18.99 2.24 -21.00
N VAL A 142 -19.17 1.82 -19.74
CA VAL A 142 -18.05 1.69 -18.78
C VAL A 142 -17.16 0.51 -19.11
N PHE A 143 -17.75 -0.61 -19.55
CA PHE A 143 -16.99 -1.84 -19.80
C PHE A 143 -16.61 -2.05 -21.27
N GLY A 144 -17.15 -1.26 -22.22
CA GLY A 144 -16.92 -1.45 -23.64
C GLY A 144 -15.44 -1.42 -24.03
N ALA A 145 -14.73 -0.35 -23.71
CA ALA A 145 -13.31 -0.24 -24.00
C ALA A 145 -12.47 -1.19 -23.14
N LEU A 146 -12.79 -1.32 -21.85
CA LEU A 146 -12.10 -2.23 -20.94
C LEU A 146 -12.36 -3.68 -21.31
N GLY A 147 -13.59 -4.03 -21.70
CA GLY A 147 -13.95 -5.36 -22.18
C GLY A 147 -13.20 -5.77 -23.43
N ALA A 148 -12.98 -4.84 -24.36
CA ALA A 148 -12.17 -5.09 -25.56
C ALA A 148 -10.70 -5.36 -25.22
N ILE A 149 -10.12 -4.59 -24.27
CA ILE A 149 -8.74 -4.76 -23.80
C ILE A 149 -8.57 -6.11 -23.10
N VAL A 150 -9.47 -6.43 -22.16
CA VAL A 150 -9.42 -7.68 -21.38
C VAL A 150 -9.71 -8.89 -22.26
N GLY A 151 -10.69 -8.78 -23.20
CA GLY A 151 -11.05 -9.86 -24.12
C GLY A 151 -9.93 -10.27 -25.06
N GLY A 152 -9.10 -9.33 -25.50
CA GLY A 152 -7.90 -9.62 -26.29
C GLY A 152 -6.86 -10.42 -25.51
N ARG A 153 -6.65 -10.10 -24.25
CA ARG A 153 -5.63 -10.75 -23.39
C ARG A 153 -6.01 -12.16 -22.92
N VAL A 154 -7.30 -12.45 -22.71
CA VAL A 154 -7.73 -13.78 -22.25
C VAL A 154 -7.46 -14.86 -23.28
N LYS A 155 -7.46 -14.52 -24.56
CA LYS A 155 -7.13 -15.47 -25.64
C LYS A 155 -5.65 -15.89 -25.64
N GLU A 156 -4.76 -15.10 -25.07
CA GLU A 156 -3.31 -15.37 -25.04
C GLU A 156 -2.86 -16.09 -23.75
N LYS A 157 -3.65 -16.05 -22.67
CA LYS A 157 -3.27 -16.66 -21.38
C LYS A 157 -3.73 -18.11 -21.28
N THR A 158 -2.80 -19.02 -21.51
CA THR A 158 -2.96 -20.47 -21.25
C THR A 158 -2.91 -20.85 -19.76
N ASN A 159 -2.55 -19.89 -18.87
CA ASN A 159 -2.44 -20.10 -17.42
C ASN A 159 -3.59 -19.43 -16.68
N LYS A 160 -4.24 -20.20 -15.78
CA LYS A 160 -5.41 -19.86 -14.94
C LYS A 160 -5.18 -18.79 -13.85
N THR A 161 -4.33 -17.80 -14.07
CA THR A 161 -4.13 -16.73 -13.08
C THR A 161 -5.09 -15.59 -13.39
N SER A 162 -6.14 -15.42 -12.59
CA SER A 162 -7.07 -14.30 -12.71
C SER A 162 -6.35 -12.97 -12.52
N THR A 163 -6.60 -12.02 -13.40
CA THR A 163 -6.11 -10.65 -13.29
C THR A 163 -7.21 -9.81 -12.63
N TYR A 164 -6.83 -8.92 -11.72
CA TYR A 164 -7.77 -8.07 -10.99
C TYR A 164 -7.65 -6.63 -11.43
N TYR A 165 -8.79 -5.98 -11.60
CA TYR A 165 -8.90 -4.59 -12.04
C TYR A 165 -9.63 -3.76 -11.00
N LEU A 166 -9.02 -2.66 -10.59
CA LEU A 166 -9.65 -1.61 -9.80
C LEU A 166 -10.25 -0.60 -10.76
N ILE A 167 -11.56 -0.39 -10.65
CA ILE A 167 -12.32 0.48 -11.54
C ILE A 167 -12.98 1.57 -10.71
N PHE A 168 -12.75 2.82 -11.09
CA PHE A 168 -13.43 3.98 -10.58
C PHE A 168 -14.39 4.49 -11.64
N THR A 169 -15.67 4.59 -11.31
CA THR A 169 -16.69 5.28 -12.11
C THR A 169 -16.99 6.60 -11.45
N TYR A 170 -16.93 7.69 -12.18
CA TYR A 170 -17.11 9.02 -11.64
C TYR A 170 -17.86 9.93 -12.60
N ARG A 171 -18.51 10.96 -12.06
CA ARG A 171 -19.22 11.97 -12.84
C ARG A 171 -18.34 13.21 -13.04
N SER A 172 -18.22 13.63 -14.29
CA SER A 172 -17.55 14.87 -14.68
C SER A 172 -18.35 15.53 -15.82
N ASN A 173 -18.72 16.81 -15.65
CA ASN A 173 -19.52 17.57 -16.62
C ASN A 173 -20.81 16.85 -17.06
N ASP A 174 -21.53 16.26 -16.08
CA ASP A 174 -22.74 15.45 -16.26
C ASP A 174 -22.54 14.15 -17.07
N GLU A 175 -21.33 13.84 -17.47
CA GLU A 175 -20.97 12.59 -18.11
C GLU A 175 -20.40 11.58 -17.10
N ILE A 176 -20.73 10.31 -17.33
CA ILE A 176 -20.16 9.20 -16.57
C ILE A 176 -18.85 8.80 -17.24
N ASN A 177 -17.78 8.93 -16.50
CA ASN A 177 -16.44 8.55 -16.91
C ASN A 177 -15.91 7.41 -16.04
N TYR A 178 -14.92 6.71 -16.50
CA TYR A 178 -14.25 5.68 -15.72
C TYR A 178 -12.74 5.72 -15.89
N VAL A 179 -12.05 5.20 -14.87
CA VAL A 179 -10.63 4.92 -14.95
C VAL A 179 -10.36 3.53 -14.35
N SER A 180 -9.49 2.77 -14.96
CA SER A 180 -9.22 1.39 -14.56
C SER A 180 -7.73 1.08 -14.49
N PHE A 181 -7.38 0.26 -13.50
CA PHE A 181 -6.02 -0.18 -13.23
C PHE A 181 -6.00 -1.69 -12.99
N GLU A 182 -5.07 -2.38 -13.61
CA GLU A 182 -4.67 -3.73 -13.20
C GLU A 182 -3.90 -3.62 -11.88
N ILE A 183 -4.27 -4.41 -10.86
CA ILE A 183 -3.72 -4.31 -9.51
C ILE A 183 -3.31 -5.68 -8.95
N ASP A 184 -2.27 -5.66 -8.09
CA ASP A 184 -1.83 -6.85 -7.37
C ASP A 184 -2.46 -6.95 -5.97
N SER A 185 -2.82 -5.82 -5.35
CA SER A 185 -3.30 -5.75 -3.97
C SER A 185 -4.83 -5.71 -3.88
N VAL A 186 -5.46 -6.84 -4.17
CA VAL A 186 -6.94 -7.02 -4.13
C VAL A 186 -7.52 -6.70 -2.75
N TYR A 187 -6.86 -7.13 -1.69
CA TYR A 187 -7.34 -6.90 -0.32
C TYR A 187 -7.45 -5.41 0.04
N LYS A 188 -6.43 -4.62 -0.30
CA LYS A 188 -6.45 -3.17 -0.07
C LYS A 188 -7.53 -2.49 -0.90
N ALA A 189 -7.60 -2.83 -2.18
CA ALA A 189 -8.58 -2.28 -3.09
C ALA A 189 -10.01 -2.60 -2.63
N GLY A 190 -10.29 -3.82 -2.21
CA GLY A 190 -11.59 -4.22 -1.65
C GLY A 190 -11.96 -3.47 -0.37
N LYS A 191 -10.97 -3.13 0.48
CA LYS A 191 -11.22 -2.26 1.65
C LYS A 191 -11.62 -0.85 1.22
N TRP A 192 -10.93 -0.27 0.25
CA TRP A 192 -11.24 1.06 -0.28
C TRP A 192 -12.62 1.09 -0.94
N CYS A 193 -12.97 0.05 -1.71
CA CYS A 193 -14.30 -0.06 -2.31
C CYS A 193 -15.41 0.00 -1.26
N ARG A 194 -15.27 -0.77 -0.18
CA ARG A 194 -16.25 -0.76 0.93
C ARG A 194 -16.34 0.62 1.61
N GLU A 195 -15.22 1.30 1.82
CA GLU A 195 -15.19 2.65 2.41
C GLU A 195 -15.94 3.65 1.54
N ILE A 196 -15.71 3.62 0.23
CA ILE A 196 -16.41 4.51 -0.72
C ILE A 196 -17.88 4.15 -0.84
N GLN A 197 -18.24 2.87 -0.93
CA GLN A 197 -19.64 2.42 -0.98
C GLN A 197 -20.42 2.86 0.26
N ASN A 198 -19.82 2.76 1.45
CA ASN A 198 -20.45 3.23 2.69
C ASN A 198 -20.69 4.75 2.68
N ARG A 199 -19.80 5.53 2.08
CA ARG A 199 -20.01 6.99 1.92
C ARG A 199 -21.14 7.30 0.95
N ILE A 200 -21.19 6.61 -0.18
CA ILE A 200 -22.25 6.80 -1.19
C ILE A 200 -23.61 6.36 -0.62
N GLY A 201 -23.68 5.20 0.03
CA GLY A 201 -24.91 4.68 0.66
C GLY A 201 -25.36 5.51 1.86
N GLY A 202 -24.44 6.04 2.67
CA GLY A 202 -24.76 6.91 3.81
C GLY A 202 -25.37 8.26 3.41
N ASN A 203 -25.01 8.79 2.25
CA ASN A 203 -25.63 10.00 1.71
C ASN A 203 -27.05 9.76 1.15
N SER A 204 -27.41 8.52 0.84
CA SER A 204 -28.74 8.16 0.33
C SER A 204 -29.77 7.88 1.44
N GLN A 205 -29.37 7.88 2.73
CA GLN A 205 -30.24 7.52 3.84
C GLN A 205 -30.92 8.69 4.55
N ASN A 206 -30.91 9.92 4.01
CA ASN A 206 -31.75 11.00 4.48
C ASN A 206 -32.67 11.50 3.36
N PRO A 207 -33.73 10.78 2.96
CA PRO A 207 -34.85 11.43 2.30
C PRO A 207 -35.53 12.27 3.37
N THR A 208 -35.41 13.59 3.27
CA THR A 208 -36.29 14.50 4.00
C THR A 208 -37.69 14.27 3.43
N ILE A 209 -38.54 13.53 4.18
CA ILE A 209 -39.96 13.42 3.89
C ILE A 209 -40.56 14.71 4.45
N GLU A 210 -40.82 15.66 3.59
CA GLU A 210 -41.74 16.78 3.93
C GLU A 210 -43.15 16.21 3.94
N LEU A 211 -43.82 16.29 5.12
CA LEU A 211 -45.22 15.95 5.35
C LEU A 211 -46.11 17.18 5.06
#